data_b7c3215e71f640e5dee67904785e7434
#
_entry.id   b7c3215e71f640e5dee67904785e7434
#
_cell.length_a   1.000
_cell.length_b   1.000
_cell.length_c   1.000
_cell.angle_alpha   90.00
_cell.angle_beta   90.00
_cell.angle_gamma   90.00
#
_symmetry.space_group_name_H-M   'P 1'
#
loop_
_entity.id
_entity.type
_entity.pdbx_description
1 polymer ?
#
loop_
_entity_poly.entity_id
_entity_poly.type
_entity_poly.pdbx_seq_one_letter_code
_entity_poly.pdbx_strand_id
1 'polypeptide(L)'
;MSHNHHSVRKTLVFFVAVWGGIFAFMARPQWPGGWFWEWPRWEATTSSAVEMSPEEVQDILDAYAYPAASIDSTIETIDSLVLADAVSSEDVQPTASATAEPAKPNEDITAYDRGAIDQFLHENLQLVGNSQAFEALGNFFAALNAPARKPAIHVLHYGDSQIEGDRITGHLRNAWQSVWGGSGPGFLSPLSPIPTLAMRQSWDGEWQRYARFGKRDTTIQHDRFGLMAAFAQPSPTLTDSTSTPATLRFEPHPRGYRRNRTFNQLHLALGQVNEPTTLQLTLNEQDTLLVSLLPDTLAQSLSLPLAALDSTAFESLELQFDGGYPEIDGIGMWTDSGIVVHNLAMRGSSGTVFRQLDREQFSRQLGAIRTELVMLQYGGNTVPYIEDVESAQRYGRWFTSQIRLFQSLLPGVPIIVIGPSDMARKEGIRMETYPQLTYVRDALKAAALANDALYWDIFEVMGGEGSMAAWVQSNPPLASSDHIHFTPAGAKQIAELLRQSIQAEWTLWQNTQAEQTLVHAP
;
A
#
# COMPACT_ATOMS: atom_id res chain seq x y z
N MET A 1 -22.14 2.49 55.92
CA MET A 1 -21.48 1.39 55.21
C MET A 1 -22.53 0.37 54.76
N SER A 2 -23.37 0.66 53.76
CA SER A 2 -24.33 -0.35 53.25
C SER A 2 -24.89 -0.03 51.88
N HIS A 3 -24.10 0.46 50.95
CA HIS A 3 -24.55 0.73 49.56
C HIS A 3 -23.76 0.03 48.45
N ASN A 4 -22.74 -0.78 48.78
CA ASN A 4 -21.93 -1.40 47.71
C ASN A 4 -22.20 -2.87 47.41
N HIS A 5 -23.08 -3.55 48.17
CA HIS A 5 -23.38 -4.98 47.94
C HIS A 5 -24.46 -5.26 46.87
N HIS A 6 -25.28 -4.26 46.55
CA HIS A 6 -26.37 -4.47 45.56
C HIS A 6 -25.92 -4.37 44.08
N SER A 7 -24.88 -3.59 43.80
CA SER A 7 -24.31 -3.39 42.48
C SER A 7 -23.56 -4.64 41.98
N VAL A 8 -22.72 -5.21 42.83
CA VAL A 8 -21.91 -6.40 42.51
C VAL A 8 -22.78 -7.63 42.26
N ARG A 9 -23.86 -7.81 43.03
CA ARG A 9 -24.81 -8.91 42.82
C ARG A 9 -25.57 -8.79 41.49
N LYS A 10 -25.97 -7.60 41.06
CA LYS A 10 -26.65 -7.40 39.76
C LYS A 10 -25.70 -7.66 38.56
N THR A 11 -24.46 -7.25 38.68
CA THR A 11 -23.44 -7.50 37.65
C THR A 11 -23.11 -9.00 37.57
N LEU A 12 -22.95 -9.67 38.71
CA LEU A 12 -22.68 -11.11 38.72
C LEU A 12 -23.86 -11.94 38.16
N VAL A 13 -25.09 -11.56 38.46
CA VAL A 13 -26.31 -12.23 37.93
C VAL A 13 -26.42 -11.99 36.40
N PHE A 14 -26.06 -10.82 35.93
CA PHE A 14 -26.02 -10.52 34.47
C PHE A 14 -24.98 -11.39 33.74
N PHE A 15 -23.76 -11.48 34.26
CA PHE A 15 -22.73 -12.35 33.69
C PHE A 15 -23.10 -13.82 33.71
N VAL A 16 -23.66 -14.33 34.79
CA VAL A 16 -24.12 -15.72 34.88
C VAL A 16 -25.30 -16.00 33.93
N ALA A 17 -26.20 -15.04 33.73
CA ALA A 17 -27.34 -15.20 32.80
C ALA A 17 -26.88 -15.18 31.33
N VAL A 18 -25.90 -14.32 30.98
CA VAL A 18 -25.31 -14.26 29.61
C VAL A 18 -24.51 -15.53 29.31
N TRP A 19 -23.68 -16.00 30.23
CA TRP A 19 -22.92 -17.24 30.07
C TRP A 19 -23.79 -18.48 30.10
N GLY A 20 -24.81 -18.50 30.95
CA GLY A 20 -25.82 -19.59 30.99
C GLY A 20 -26.64 -19.66 29.70
N GLY A 21 -26.98 -18.52 29.08
CA GLY A 21 -27.66 -18.45 27.80
C GLY A 21 -26.79 -18.97 26.65
N ILE A 22 -25.50 -18.63 26.64
CA ILE A 22 -24.52 -19.13 25.64
C ILE A 22 -24.30 -20.64 25.80
N PHE A 23 -24.21 -21.16 27.06
CA PHE A 23 -24.06 -22.58 27.30
C PHE A 23 -25.34 -23.39 26.96
N ALA A 24 -26.52 -22.84 27.19
CA ALA A 24 -27.80 -23.46 26.83
C ALA A 24 -28.00 -23.48 25.29
N PHE A 25 -27.47 -22.50 24.58
CA PHE A 25 -27.49 -22.46 23.11
C PHE A 25 -26.53 -23.49 22.50
N MET A 26 -25.39 -23.75 23.15
CA MET A 26 -24.39 -24.74 22.71
C MET A 26 -24.79 -26.20 23.03
N ALA A 27 -25.74 -26.42 23.95
CA ALA A 27 -26.16 -27.75 24.42
C ALA A 27 -27.45 -28.30 23.76
N ARG A 28 -27.94 -27.69 22.67
CA ARG A 28 -29.13 -28.18 21.97
C ARG A 28 -28.83 -29.39 21.09
N PRO A 29 -29.65 -30.45 21.15
CA PRO A 29 -29.49 -31.61 20.28
C PRO A 29 -29.79 -31.26 18.83
N GLN A 30 -29.06 -31.90 17.92
CA GLN A 30 -29.04 -31.71 16.48
C GLN A 30 -30.45 -31.77 15.84
N TRP A 31 -30.75 -30.76 15.02
CA TRP A 31 -31.89 -30.81 14.12
C TRP A 31 -31.51 -31.58 12.85
N PRO A 32 -32.39 -32.43 12.30
CA PRO A 32 -32.11 -33.14 11.04
C PRO A 32 -32.36 -32.21 9.86
N GLY A 33 -31.27 -31.74 9.26
CA GLY A 33 -31.29 -30.87 8.10
C GLY A 33 -29.93 -30.13 7.94
N GLY A 34 -28.97 -30.87 7.49
CA GLY A 34 -27.55 -30.55 7.41
C GLY A 34 -27.17 -29.19 6.78
N TRP A 35 -27.13 -28.16 7.59
CA TRP A 35 -26.43 -26.91 7.30
C TRP A 35 -25.51 -26.63 8.47
N PHE A 36 -24.28 -27.17 8.38
CA PHE A 36 -23.20 -26.81 9.29
C PHE A 36 -22.48 -25.60 8.75
N TRP A 37 -22.56 -24.48 9.46
CA TRP A 37 -21.59 -23.40 9.39
C TRP A 37 -20.45 -23.81 10.33
N GLU A 38 -19.41 -24.45 9.81
CA GLU A 38 -18.13 -24.52 10.51
C GLU A 38 -17.53 -23.12 10.48
N TRP A 39 -17.59 -22.45 11.61
CA TRP A 39 -16.72 -21.30 11.85
C TRP A 39 -15.29 -21.83 11.88
N PRO A 40 -14.36 -21.29 11.09
CA PRO A 40 -12.94 -21.57 11.31
C PRO A 40 -12.68 -21.25 12.77
N ARG A 41 -12.16 -22.20 13.53
CA ARG A 41 -11.55 -21.91 14.83
C ARG A 41 -10.40 -20.96 14.57
N TRP A 42 -10.62 -19.69 14.79
CA TRP A 42 -9.56 -18.77 15.07
C TRP A 42 -9.03 -19.21 16.44
N GLU A 43 -8.00 -20.04 16.45
CA GLU A 43 -7.07 -19.94 17.54
C GLU A 43 -6.60 -18.49 17.47
N ALA A 44 -7.03 -17.71 18.45
CA ALA A 44 -6.41 -16.45 18.75
C ALA A 44 -4.97 -16.81 19.14
N THR A 45 -4.10 -17.00 18.15
CA THR A 45 -2.77 -16.53 18.32
C THR A 45 -2.97 -15.06 18.60
N THR A 46 -2.96 -14.72 19.86
CA THR A 46 -2.63 -13.40 20.33
C THR A 46 -1.35 -13.07 19.58
N SER A 47 -1.48 -12.42 18.43
CA SER A 47 -0.50 -11.49 17.98
C SER A 47 -0.51 -10.44 19.08
N SER A 48 0.24 -10.72 20.15
CA SER A 48 0.82 -9.67 20.96
C SER A 48 1.37 -8.71 19.90
N ALA A 49 0.87 -7.48 19.88
CA ALA A 49 1.65 -6.40 19.35
C ALA A 49 3.05 -6.68 19.91
N VAL A 50 3.99 -7.03 19.04
CA VAL A 50 5.35 -7.26 19.45
C VAL A 50 5.75 -5.86 19.88
N GLU A 51 5.64 -5.57 21.18
CA GLU A 51 6.31 -4.45 21.80
C GLU A 51 7.78 -4.75 21.57
N MET A 52 8.31 -4.17 20.51
CA MET A 52 9.73 -4.21 20.24
C MET A 52 10.40 -3.49 21.40
N SER A 53 11.39 -4.13 22.00
CA SER A 53 12.17 -3.50 23.03
C SER A 53 12.87 -2.25 22.48
N PRO A 54 13.18 -1.24 23.29
CA PRO A 54 13.95 -0.09 22.84
C PRO A 54 15.28 -0.47 22.17
N GLU A 55 15.87 -1.61 22.54
CA GLU A 55 17.08 -2.17 21.93
C GLU A 55 16.82 -2.72 20.53
N GLU A 56 15.71 -3.44 20.32
CA GLU A 56 15.32 -3.91 18.97
C GLU A 56 14.96 -2.74 18.04
N VAL A 57 14.39 -1.67 18.59
CA VAL A 57 14.13 -0.43 17.85
C VAL A 57 15.44 0.26 17.51
N GLN A 58 16.38 0.31 18.44
CA GLN A 58 17.70 0.90 18.22
C GLN A 58 18.50 0.08 17.19
N ASP A 59 18.45 -1.25 17.25
CA ASP A 59 19.06 -2.14 16.26
C ASP A 59 18.48 -1.91 14.84
N ILE A 60 17.18 -1.62 14.74
CA ILE A 60 16.56 -1.25 13.47
C ILE A 60 17.03 0.14 13.03
N LEU A 61 17.05 1.11 13.93
CA LEU A 61 17.55 2.45 13.61
C LEU A 61 19.03 2.41 13.23
N ASP A 62 19.84 1.59 13.91
CA ASP A 62 21.26 1.41 13.62
C ASP A 62 21.49 0.60 12.33
N ALA A 63 20.62 -0.36 12.00
CA ALA A 63 20.63 -1.06 10.72
C ALA A 63 20.21 -0.17 9.55
N TYR A 64 19.45 0.90 9.81
CA TYR A 64 19.09 1.94 8.84
C TYR A 64 20.00 3.19 8.95
N ALA A 65 20.78 3.33 10.01
CA ALA A 65 21.82 4.34 10.10
C ALA A 65 23.02 3.88 9.26
N TYR A 66 23.24 4.53 8.12
CA TYR A 66 24.58 4.54 7.52
C TYR A 66 25.55 5.06 8.58
N PRO A 67 26.79 4.54 8.66
CA PRO A 67 27.79 5.10 9.54
C PRO A 67 27.86 6.61 9.26
N ALA A 68 27.73 7.42 10.31
CA ALA A 68 27.58 8.89 10.24
C ALA A 68 28.63 9.56 9.32
N ALA A 69 29.82 8.97 9.20
CA ALA A 69 30.90 9.44 8.33
C ALA A 69 30.63 9.33 6.82
N SER A 70 29.69 8.50 6.37
CA SER A 70 29.35 8.37 4.94
C SER A 70 28.09 9.18 4.57
N ILE A 71 27.26 9.49 5.55
CA ILE A 71 26.03 10.28 5.37
C ILE A 71 26.36 11.77 5.29
N ASP A 72 27.26 12.26 6.14
CA ASP A 72 27.64 13.68 6.14
C ASP A 72 28.30 14.09 4.82
N SER A 73 29.17 13.26 4.23
CA SER A 73 29.82 13.60 2.96
C SER A 73 28.87 13.55 1.75
N THR A 74 27.81 12.72 1.79
CA THR A 74 26.83 12.65 0.70
C THR A 74 25.73 13.70 0.88
N ILE A 75 25.38 14.03 2.12
CA ILE A 75 24.42 15.09 2.43
C ILE A 75 25.04 16.47 2.21
N GLU A 76 26.29 16.70 2.60
CA GLU A 76 27.00 17.95 2.28
C GLU A 76 27.15 18.17 0.78
N THR A 77 27.30 17.11 -0.02
CA THR A 77 27.34 17.24 -1.49
C THR A 77 25.95 17.54 -2.06
N ILE A 78 24.87 17.02 -1.45
CA ILE A 78 23.49 17.31 -1.86
C ILE A 78 23.07 18.70 -1.37
N ASP A 79 23.38 19.06 -0.13
CA ASP A 79 23.08 20.39 0.43
C ASP A 79 23.87 21.49 -0.32
N SER A 80 25.10 21.23 -0.76
CA SER A 80 25.88 22.20 -1.57
C SER A 80 25.32 22.37 -2.99
N LEU A 81 24.71 21.33 -3.58
CA LEU A 81 24.03 21.42 -4.87
C LEU A 81 22.68 22.14 -4.77
N VAL A 82 21.95 21.92 -3.67
CA VAL A 82 20.66 22.58 -3.41
C VAL A 82 20.86 24.06 -3.06
N LEU A 83 21.92 24.42 -2.33
CA LEU A 83 22.26 25.80 -2.01
C LEU A 83 22.79 26.59 -3.23
N ALA A 84 23.43 25.93 -4.19
CA ALA A 84 23.89 26.60 -5.40
C ALA A 84 22.73 27.01 -6.33
N ASP A 85 21.64 26.27 -6.37
CA ASP A 85 20.44 26.63 -7.14
C ASP A 85 19.53 27.65 -6.41
N ALA A 86 19.63 27.75 -5.06
CA ALA A 86 18.82 28.65 -4.25
C ALA A 86 19.35 30.10 -4.17
N VAL A 87 20.58 30.34 -4.57
CA VAL A 87 21.23 31.67 -4.48
C VAL A 87 20.94 32.56 -5.70
N SER A 88 20.19 32.09 -6.70
CA SER A 88 19.89 32.88 -7.91
C SER A 88 18.47 33.45 -8.00
N SER A 89 17.68 33.45 -6.93
CA SER A 89 16.39 34.15 -6.92
C SER A 89 16.29 35.14 -5.77
N GLU A 90 16.16 36.40 -6.16
CA GLU A 90 16.08 37.60 -5.33
C GLU A 90 14.99 37.59 -4.27
N ASP A 91 15.37 38.14 -3.12
CA ASP A 91 14.57 38.74 -2.04
C ASP A 91 13.02 38.69 -2.14
N VAL A 92 12.43 37.77 -1.39
CA VAL A 92 11.06 37.96 -0.88
C VAL A 92 11.10 37.94 0.64
N GLN A 93 10.96 39.11 1.26
CA GLN A 93 10.77 39.26 2.69
C GLN A 93 9.49 38.54 3.13
N PRO A 94 9.50 37.83 4.26
CA PRO A 94 8.28 37.26 4.82
C PRO A 94 7.37 38.36 5.37
N THR A 95 6.23 38.57 4.74
CA THR A 95 5.14 39.33 5.37
C THR A 95 4.58 38.57 6.55
N ALA A 96 4.43 39.27 7.66
CA ALA A 96 4.00 38.77 8.94
C ALA A 96 2.72 37.96 8.88
N SER A 97 2.79 36.76 9.48
CA SER A 97 1.71 35.85 9.81
C SER A 97 0.54 36.57 10.47
N ALA A 98 -0.63 36.46 9.89
CA ALA A 98 -1.88 36.60 10.62
C ALA A 98 -2.02 35.36 11.52
N THR A 99 -1.98 35.56 12.82
CA THR A 99 -2.31 34.55 13.84
C THR A 99 -3.76 34.12 13.64
N ALA A 100 -3.97 32.94 13.08
CA ALA A 100 -5.25 32.25 13.14
C ALA A 100 -5.48 31.81 14.60
N GLU A 101 -6.56 32.29 15.22
CA GLU A 101 -7.04 31.78 16.49
C GLU A 101 -7.29 30.27 16.38
N PRO A 102 -6.97 29.46 17.43
CA PRO A 102 -7.31 28.04 17.42
C PRO A 102 -8.83 27.89 17.32
N ALA A 103 -9.29 27.14 16.33
CA ALA A 103 -10.69 26.81 16.15
C ALA A 103 -11.22 26.16 17.45
N LYS A 104 -12.31 26.68 17.99
CA LYS A 104 -13.02 26.12 19.14
C LYS A 104 -13.44 24.69 18.81
N PRO A 105 -13.38 23.74 19.78
CA PRO A 105 -13.90 22.40 19.56
C PRO A 105 -15.38 22.49 19.19
N ASN A 106 -15.71 21.87 18.08
CA ASN A 106 -17.07 21.87 17.54
C ASN A 106 -18.01 21.14 18.50
N GLU A 107 -18.94 21.85 19.08
CA GLU A 107 -20.05 21.30 19.86
C GLU A 107 -21.02 20.63 18.88
N ASP A 108 -21.36 19.38 19.14
CA ASP A 108 -22.45 18.59 18.57
C ASP A 108 -22.60 18.64 17.03
N ILE A 109 -21.79 17.86 16.34
CA ILE A 109 -22.16 17.40 14.99
C ILE A 109 -23.27 16.35 15.17
N THR A 110 -24.50 16.79 15.16
CA THR A 110 -25.64 15.89 15.01
C THR A 110 -25.51 15.17 13.67
N ALA A 111 -25.71 13.87 13.67
CA ALA A 111 -25.30 12.88 12.67
C ALA A 111 -25.84 13.07 11.23
N TYR A 112 -26.38 14.23 10.84
CA TYR A 112 -27.07 14.43 9.56
C TYR A 112 -27.01 15.83 8.91
N ASP A 113 -26.01 16.65 9.16
CA ASP A 113 -25.81 17.80 8.29
C ASP A 113 -24.98 17.38 7.06
N ARG A 114 -25.67 16.83 6.07
CA ARG A 114 -25.09 16.40 4.81
C ARG A 114 -24.40 17.54 4.06
N GLY A 115 -24.90 18.77 4.20
CA GLY A 115 -24.31 19.97 3.59
C GLY A 115 -22.98 20.34 4.23
N ALA A 116 -22.84 20.24 5.54
CA ALA A 116 -21.58 20.49 6.24
C ALA A 116 -20.55 19.40 5.92
N ILE A 117 -20.98 18.14 5.78
CA ILE A 117 -20.10 17.04 5.35
C ILE A 117 -19.63 17.26 3.91
N ASP A 118 -20.53 17.60 2.99
CA ASP A 118 -20.18 17.84 1.58
C ASP A 118 -19.25 19.06 1.45
N GLN A 119 -19.45 20.12 2.24
CA GLN A 119 -18.55 21.27 2.29
C GLN A 119 -17.19 20.90 2.89
N PHE A 120 -17.15 20.15 4.00
CA PHE A 120 -15.91 19.65 4.62
C PHE A 120 -15.12 18.78 3.63
N LEU A 121 -15.79 17.87 2.93
CA LEU A 121 -15.17 17.01 1.93
C LEU A 121 -14.62 17.85 0.77
N HIS A 122 -15.35 18.87 0.32
CA HIS A 122 -14.90 19.76 -0.76
C HIS A 122 -13.65 20.56 -0.36
N GLU A 123 -13.57 21.02 0.86
CA GLU A 123 -12.45 21.82 1.37
C GLU A 123 -11.20 20.96 1.67
N ASN A 124 -11.35 19.69 2.08
CA ASN A 124 -10.25 18.87 2.56
C ASN A 124 -9.82 17.73 1.60
N LEU A 125 -10.61 17.46 0.56
CA LEU A 125 -10.29 16.40 -0.42
C LEU A 125 -9.25 16.80 -1.47
N GLN A 126 -8.83 18.06 -1.50
CA GLN A 126 -7.98 18.56 -2.58
C GLN A 126 -6.57 17.95 -2.56
N LEU A 127 -6.10 17.56 -3.73
CA LEU A 127 -4.68 17.37 -3.97
C LEU A 127 -3.98 18.72 -3.87
N VAL A 128 -2.85 18.75 -3.19
CA VAL A 128 -2.02 19.96 -3.07
C VAL A 128 -0.73 19.76 -3.86
N GLY A 129 -0.37 20.75 -4.68
CA GLY A 129 0.82 20.70 -5.51
C GLY A 129 1.12 22.04 -6.18
N ASN A 130 2.26 22.14 -6.83
CA ASN A 130 2.57 23.25 -7.71
C ASN A 130 2.08 22.98 -9.14
N SER A 131 2.21 23.96 -10.02
CA SER A 131 1.78 23.87 -11.43
C SER A 131 2.42 22.70 -12.18
N GLN A 132 3.69 22.41 -11.92
CA GLN A 132 4.44 21.33 -12.57
C GLN A 132 3.92 19.96 -12.16
N ALA A 133 3.58 19.77 -10.87
CA ALA A 133 2.96 18.55 -10.37
C ALA A 133 1.57 18.29 -11.01
N PHE A 134 0.77 19.33 -11.15
CA PHE A 134 -0.54 19.23 -11.83
C PHE A 134 -0.42 19.04 -13.34
N GLU A 135 0.60 19.62 -13.98
CA GLU A 135 0.91 19.34 -15.39
C GLU A 135 1.26 17.86 -15.60
N ALA A 136 2.11 17.30 -14.75
CA ALA A 136 2.42 15.86 -14.77
C ALA A 136 1.15 15.00 -14.56
N LEU A 137 0.25 15.39 -13.64
CA LEU A 137 -1.04 14.71 -13.47
C LEU A 137 -1.91 14.81 -14.72
N GLY A 138 -1.86 15.94 -15.43
CA GLY A 138 -2.53 16.14 -16.73
C GLY A 138 -2.03 15.15 -17.79
N ASN A 139 -0.74 14.77 -17.79
CA ASN A 139 -0.21 13.76 -18.69
C ASN A 139 -0.79 12.36 -18.40
N PHE A 140 -0.95 12.00 -17.13
CA PHE A 140 -1.66 10.77 -16.74
C PHE A 140 -3.11 10.80 -17.23
N PHE A 141 -3.80 11.91 -17.08
CA PHE A 141 -5.15 12.09 -17.57
C PHE A 141 -5.24 11.99 -19.10
N ALA A 142 -4.29 12.57 -19.82
CA ALA A 142 -4.22 12.43 -21.28
C ALA A 142 -4.04 10.96 -21.70
N ALA A 143 -3.19 10.20 -21.00
CA ALA A 143 -3.02 8.78 -21.23
C ALA A 143 -4.32 7.98 -20.99
N LEU A 144 -5.07 8.30 -19.93
CA LEU A 144 -6.38 7.68 -19.65
C LEU A 144 -7.44 8.05 -20.69
N ASN A 145 -7.38 9.25 -21.27
CA ASN A 145 -8.33 9.72 -22.27
C ASN A 145 -8.03 9.18 -23.69
N ALA A 146 -6.87 8.57 -23.89
CA ALA A 146 -6.49 8.04 -25.19
C ALA A 146 -7.48 6.94 -25.65
N PRO A 147 -7.85 6.89 -26.95
CA PRO A 147 -8.82 5.91 -27.49
C PRO A 147 -8.41 4.47 -27.25
N ALA A 148 -7.13 4.18 -27.42
CA ALA A 148 -6.56 2.86 -27.17
C ALA A 148 -5.59 2.94 -26.01
N ARG A 149 -6.00 2.41 -24.86
CA ARG A 149 -5.14 2.24 -23.67
C ARG A 149 -4.37 0.92 -23.77
N LYS A 150 -3.59 0.78 -24.85
CA LYS A 150 -2.75 -0.39 -25.13
C LYS A 150 -1.34 0.09 -25.48
N PRO A 151 -0.28 -0.41 -24.80
CA PRO A 151 -0.34 -1.35 -23.67
C PRO A 151 -1.08 -0.75 -22.47
N ALA A 152 -1.47 -1.62 -21.53
CA ALA A 152 -2.16 -1.21 -20.31
C ALA A 152 -1.39 -0.10 -19.56
N ILE A 153 -2.14 0.80 -18.94
CA ILE A 153 -1.62 1.88 -18.10
C ILE A 153 -1.45 1.36 -16.69
N HIS A 154 -0.26 1.48 -16.11
CA HIS A 154 0.04 0.98 -14.79
C HIS A 154 0.14 2.12 -13.76
N VAL A 155 -0.51 1.91 -12.62
CA VAL A 155 -0.45 2.76 -11.43
C VAL A 155 0.22 1.97 -10.32
N LEU A 156 1.31 2.48 -9.77
CA LEU A 156 2.04 1.85 -8.67
C LEU A 156 1.61 2.48 -7.35
N HIS A 157 0.87 1.76 -6.52
CA HIS A 157 0.50 2.21 -5.18
C HIS A 157 1.39 1.52 -4.16
N TYR A 158 2.48 2.17 -3.80
CA TYR A 158 3.37 1.79 -2.72
C TYR A 158 2.84 2.30 -1.39
N GLY A 159 2.94 1.48 -0.35
CA GLY A 159 2.55 1.88 1.00
C GLY A 159 2.94 0.85 2.05
N ASP A 160 2.59 1.14 3.27
CA ASP A 160 2.86 0.30 4.42
C ASP A 160 1.71 -0.70 4.73
N SER A 161 1.50 -1.03 6.01
CA SER A 161 0.42 -1.91 6.45
C SER A 161 -0.99 -1.34 6.20
N GLN A 162 -1.15 -0.05 5.92
CA GLN A 162 -2.47 0.54 5.65
C GLN A 162 -3.08 0.03 4.34
N ILE A 163 -2.25 -0.20 3.31
CA ILE A 163 -2.73 -0.76 2.03
C ILE A 163 -2.64 -2.29 1.95
N GLU A 164 -2.01 -2.94 2.93
CA GLU A 164 -1.81 -4.39 2.96
C GLU A 164 -3.12 -5.17 2.81
N GLY A 165 -3.04 -6.35 2.23
CA GLY A 165 -4.22 -7.19 1.97
C GLY A 165 -5.15 -6.64 0.90
N ASP A 166 -4.70 -5.68 0.10
CA ASP A 166 -5.47 -5.02 -0.98
C ASP A 166 -6.69 -4.21 -0.48
N ARG A 167 -6.61 -3.74 0.77
CA ARG A 167 -7.75 -3.12 1.48
C ARG A 167 -8.19 -1.78 0.87
N ILE A 168 -7.23 -0.91 0.51
CA ILE A 168 -7.51 0.39 -0.13
C ILE A 168 -7.38 0.24 -1.66
N THR A 169 -6.25 -0.28 -2.11
CA THR A 169 -5.90 -0.36 -3.53
C THR A 169 -6.91 -1.18 -4.34
N GLY A 170 -7.45 -2.26 -3.76
CA GLY A 170 -8.43 -3.10 -4.45
C GLY A 170 -9.73 -2.37 -4.77
N HIS A 171 -10.20 -1.48 -3.89
CA HIS A 171 -11.37 -0.64 -4.15
C HIS A 171 -11.09 0.38 -5.25
N LEU A 172 -9.96 1.07 -5.17
CA LEU A 172 -9.54 2.06 -6.17
C LEU A 172 -9.37 1.41 -7.54
N ARG A 173 -8.66 0.27 -7.60
CA ARG A 173 -8.47 -0.53 -8.82
C ARG A 173 -9.80 -0.91 -9.46
N ASN A 174 -10.72 -1.50 -8.69
CA ASN A 174 -12.02 -1.90 -9.22
C ASN A 174 -12.82 -0.72 -9.77
N ALA A 175 -12.83 0.43 -9.07
CA ALA A 175 -13.49 1.63 -9.51
C ALA A 175 -12.89 2.16 -10.83
N TRP A 176 -11.58 2.27 -10.92
CA TRP A 176 -10.91 2.78 -12.11
C TRP A 176 -11.01 1.83 -13.31
N GLN A 177 -10.86 0.54 -13.09
CA GLN A 177 -11.07 -0.46 -14.13
C GLN A 177 -12.52 -0.46 -14.67
N SER A 178 -13.50 -0.05 -13.86
CA SER A 178 -14.89 0.05 -14.32
C SER A 178 -15.11 1.24 -15.27
N VAL A 179 -14.30 2.29 -15.16
CA VAL A 179 -14.40 3.51 -15.98
C VAL A 179 -13.51 3.42 -17.22
N TRP A 180 -12.24 3.03 -17.04
CA TRP A 180 -11.23 3.09 -18.09
C TRP A 180 -10.90 1.73 -18.71
N GLY A 181 -11.61 0.68 -18.31
CA GLY A 181 -11.33 -0.69 -18.75
C GLY A 181 -10.14 -1.31 -18.05
N GLY A 182 -9.77 -2.50 -18.47
CA GLY A 182 -8.77 -3.30 -17.80
C GLY A 182 -9.36 -4.21 -16.72
N SER A 183 -8.59 -5.20 -16.33
CA SER A 183 -8.93 -6.22 -15.33
C SER A 183 -7.66 -6.85 -14.78
N GLY A 184 -7.81 -7.69 -13.77
CA GLY A 184 -6.72 -8.38 -13.09
C GLY A 184 -6.28 -7.70 -11.79
N PRO A 185 -5.64 -8.45 -10.91
CA PRO A 185 -5.23 -7.98 -9.57
C PRO A 185 -3.99 -7.07 -9.59
N GLY A 186 -3.26 -7.00 -10.69
CA GLY A 186 -1.94 -6.39 -10.73
C GLY A 186 -0.84 -7.32 -10.22
N PHE A 187 0.24 -6.76 -9.65
CA PHE A 187 1.30 -7.54 -9.02
C PHE A 187 0.87 -8.14 -7.70
N LEU A 188 1.28 -9.38 -7.48
CA LEU A 188 1.15 -10.17 -6.26
C LEU A 188 2.54 -10.57 -5.77
N SER A 189 2.76 -10.52 -4.46
CA SER A 189 3.96 -11.11 -3.87
C SER A 189 3.91 -12.63 -4.06
N PRO A 190 5.00 -13.28 -4.47
CA PRO A 190 5.02 -14.75 -4.65
C PRO A 190 4.66 -15.50 -3.36
N LEU A 191 5.09 -15.00 -2.22
CA LEU A 191 4.69 -15.50 -0.89
C LEU A 191 4.11 -14.33 -0.10
N SER A 192 2.81 -14.14 -0.18
CA SER A 192 2.19 -13.06 0.58
C SER A 192 2.14 -13.41 2.07
N PRO A 193 2.77 -12.61 2.95
CA PRO A 193 2.76 -12.89 4.39
C PRO A 193 1.38 -12.72 5.02
N ILE A 194 0.48 -12.04 4.32
CA ILE A 194 -0.89 -11.75 4.75
C ILE A 194 -1.86 -12.10 3.61
N PRO A 195 -2.98 -12.76 3.92
CA PRO A 195 -4.02 -13.00 2.92
C PRO A 195 -4.48 -11.71 2.25
N THR A 196 -4.59 -11.72 0.94
CA THR A 196 -5.05 -10.57 0.15
C THR A 196 -6.41 -10.84 -0.46
N LEU A 197 -7.25 -9.79 -0.55
CA LEU A 197 -8.53 -9.85 -1.26
C LEU A 197 -8.37 -9.94 -2.79
N ALA A 198 -7.18 -9.66 -3.30
CA ALA A 198 -6.90 -9.74 -4.72
C ALA A 198 -7.04 -11.16 -5.27
N MET A 199 -6.36 -12.12 -4.62
CA MET A 199 -6.37 -13.55 -4.96
C MET A 199 -6.16 -14.39 -3.69
N ARG A 200 -6.62 -15.63 -3.69
CA ARG A 200 -6.10 -16.66 -2.79
C ARG A 200 -4.75 -17.12 -3.30
N GLN A 201 -3.84 -17.36 -2.38
CA GLN A 201 -2.53 -17.90 -2.68
C GLN A 201 -2.23 -19.07 -1.77
N SER A 202 -1.67 -20.13 -2.33
CA SER A 202 -1.08 -21.26 -1.62
C SER A 202 0.22 -21.66 -2.30
N TRP A 203 1.05 -22.42 -1.60
CA TRP A 203 2.31 -22.92 -2.14
C TRP A 203 2.64 -24.28 -1.55
N ASP A 204 3.43 -25.03 -2.30
CA ASP A 204 3.96 -26.33 -1.90
C ASP A 204 5.48 -26.35 -2.15
N GLY A 205 6.18 -27.26 -1.47
CA GLY A 205 7.64 -27.28 -1.46
C GLY A 205 8.23 -26.27 -0.47
N GLU A 206 9.54 -26.20 -0.42
CA GLU A 206 10.24 -25.30 0.47
C GLU A 206 10.49 -23.96 -0.22
N TRP A 207 10.07 -22.90 0.43
CA TRP A 207 10.21 -21.54 -0.04
C TRP A 207 10.79 -20.63 1.04
N GLN A 208 11.58 -19.66 0.61
CA GLN A 208 12.05 -18.58 1.46
C GLN A 208 11.65 -17.24 0.86
N ARG A 209 11.23 -16.30 1.73
CA ARG A 209 10.91 -14.94 1.35
C ARG A 209 11.86 -13.99 2.04
N TYR A 210 12.42 -13.09 1.26
CA TYR A 210 13.33 -12.04 1.70
C TYR A 210 12.73 -10.67 1.39
N ALA A 211 12.92 -9.71 2.30
CA ALA A 211 12.44 -8.34 2.12
C ALA A 211 13.54 -7.35 2.55
N ARG A 212 13.59 -6.22 1.86
CA ARG A 212 14.53 -5.15 2.17
C ARG A 212 14.00 -4.20 3.25
N PHE A 213 12.74 -4.34 3.64
CA PHE A 213 12.05 -3.61 4.69
C PHE A 213 11.76 -4.53 5.89
N GLY A 214 11.59 -3.93 7.09
CA GLY A 214 11.46 -4.68 8.33
C GLY A 214 12.81 -5.26 8.78
N LYS A 215 12.78 -6.37 9.51
CA LYS A 215 14.01 -7.03 9.99
C LYS A 215 14.82 -7.57 8.81
N ARG A 216 16.04 -7.06 8.66
CA ARG A 216 16.94 -7.50 7.59
C ARG A 216 17.40 -8.93 7.81
N ASP A 217 17.32 -9.75 6.75
CA ASP A 217 18.00 -11.05 6.72
C ASP A 217 19.47 -10.84 6.34
N THR A 218 20.37 -11.16 7.25
CA THR A 218 21.82 -10.98 7.06
C THR A 218 22.46 -12.04 6.16
N THR A 219 21.73 -13.07 5.78
CA THR A 219 22.21 -14.09 4.83
C THR A 219 22.22 -13.57 3.40
N ILE A 220 21.38 -12.59 3.08
CA ILE A 220 21.33 -11.94 1.78
C ILE A 220 22.36 -10.83 1.71
N GLN A 221 23.34 -10.98 0.81
CA GLN A 221 24.50 -10.09 0.66
C GLN A 221 24.38 -9.13 -0.54
N HIS A 222 23.17 -8.95 -1.08
CA HIS A 222 22.89 -8.05 -2.20
C HIS A 222 21.66 -7.17 -1.93
N ASP A 223 21.46 -6.16 -2.78
CA ASP A 223 20.34 -5.21 -2.68
C ASP A 223 19.29 -5.43 -3.80
N ARG A 224 19.34 -6.60 -4.49
CA ARG A 224 18.39 -7.01 -5.53
C ARG A 224 17.13 -7.55 -4.88
N PHE A 225 16.13 -6.72 -4.69
CA PHE A 225 14.83 -7.08 -4.11
C PHE A 225 13.65 -6.70 -5.03
N GLY A 226 13.94 -6.28 -6.25
CA GLY A 226 12.94 -5.99 -7.27
C GLY A 226 11.93 -4.91 -6.93
N LEU A 227 10.90 -4.86 -7.74
CA LEU A 227 9.85 -3.84 -7.72
C LEU A 227 9.08 -3.79 -6.39
N MET A 228 8.94 -4.93 -5.71
CA MET A 228 8.20 -5.05 -4.45
C MET A 228 9.10 -4.91 -3.22
N ALA A 229 10.37 -4.56 -3.39
CA ALA A 229 11.39 -4.57 -2.34
C ALA A 229 11.44 -5.90 -1.55
N ALA A 230 11.06 -6.98 -2.20
CA ALA A 230 11.04 -8.34 -1.67
C ALA A 230 11.07 -9.34 -2.81
N PHE A 231 11.66 -10.49 -2.56
CA PHE A 231 11.58 -11.63 -3.47
C PHE A 231 11.32 -12.93 -2.69
N ALA A 232 10.84 -13.95 -3.40
CA ALA A 232 10.80 -15.30 -2.90
C ALA A 232 11.67 -16.20 -3.78
N GLN A 233 12.21 -17.23 -3.17
CA GLN A 233 13.06 -18.20 -3.83
C GLN A 233 12.71 -19.60 -3.35
N PRO A 234 12.57 -20.58 -4.27
CA PRO A 234 12.55 -21.98 -3.87
C PRO A 234 13.82 -22.34 -3.10
N SER A 235 13.71 -23.16 -2.09
CA SER A 235 14.85 -23.63 -1.31
C SER A 235 15.18 -25.08 -1.70
N PRO A 236 16.47 -25.42 -1.89
CA PRO A 236 16.83 -26.81 -2.13
C PRO A 236 16.54 -27.65 -0.89
N THR A 237 15.76 -28.70 -1.03
CA THR A 237 15.58 -29.70 0.02
C THR A 237 16.91 -30.42 0.21
N LEU A 238 17.58 -30.22 1.34
CA LEU A 238 18.88 -30.80 1.63
C LEU A 238 18.84 -32.32 1.87
N THR A 239 17.66 -32.94 1.83
CA THR A 239 17.48 -34.34 2.20
C THR A 239 16.55 -35.03 1.21
N ASP A 240 17.11 -35.71 0.29
CA ASP A 240 16.52 -36.79 -0.52
C ASP A 240 16.26 -36.49 -2.01
N SER A 241 16.54 -37.52 -2.81
CA SER A 241 16.37 -37.56 -4.27
C SER A 241 14.89 -37.51 -4.76
N THR A 242 13.95 -37.18 -3.88
CA THR A 242 12.51 -37.02 -4.17
C THR A 242 12.05 -35.61 -3.77
N SER A 243 12.73 -34.58 -4.25
CA SER A 243 12.30 -33.20 -3.98
C SER A 243 10.94 -32.93 -4.61
N THR A 244 9.97 -32.56 -3.79
CA THR A 244 8.70 -32.03 -4.28
C THR A 244 9.00 -30.73 -5.04
N PRO A 245 8.54 -30.57 -6.29
CA PRO A 245 8.71 -29.32 -7.01
C PRO A 245 8.14 -28.13 -6.23
N ALA A 246 8.80 -26.99 -6.31
CA ALA A 246 8.29 -25.77 -5.67
C ALA A 246 7.14 -25.21 -6.50
N THR A 247 5.96 -25.09 -5.90
CA THR A 247 4.75 -24.61 -6.58
C THR A 247 4.15 -23.39 -5.91
N LEU A 248 3.58 -22.50 -6.73
CA LEU A 248 2.73 -21.39 -6.31
C LEU A 248 1.39 -21.56 -6.99
N ARG A 249 0.29 -21.50 -6.23
CA ARG A 249 -1.06 -21.62 -6.73
C ARG A 249 -1.88 -20.37 -6.40
N PHE A 250 -2.58 -19.88 -7.38
CA PHE A 250 -3.46 -18.71 -7.29
C PHE A 250 -4.89 -19.11 -7.66
N GLU A 251 -5.84 -18.66 -6.87
CA GLU A 251 -7.27 -18.91 -7.06
C GLU A 251 -8.06 -17.63 -6.82
N PRO A 252 -9.27 -17.48 -7.41
CA PRO A 252 -10.15 -16.36 -7.13
C PRO A 252 -10.46 -16.27 -5.64
N HIS A 253 -10.28 -15.10 -5.03
CA HIS A 253 -10.73 -14.88 -3.67
C HIS A 253 -12.25 -14.70 -3.65
N PRO A 254 -13.03 -15.43 -2.80
CA PRO A 254 -14.50 -15.42 -2.82
C PRO A 254 -15.11 -14.03 -2.60
N ARG A 255 -14.46 -13.21 -1.76
CA ARG A 255 -14.83 -11.82 -1.45
C ARG A 255 -14.09 -10.78 -2.29
N GLY A 256 -13.22 -11.22 -3.21
CA GLY A 256 -12.49 -10.35 -4.12
C GLY A 256 -13.39 -9.83 -5.25
N TYR A 257 -12.99 -8.73 -5.85
CA TYR A 257 -13.71 -8.17 -6.99
C TYR A 257 -13.70 -9.11 -8.21
N ARG A 258 -14.80 -9.13 -8.95
CA ARG A 258 -14.92 -9.99 -10.15
C ARG A 258 -13.86 -9.68 -11.20
N ARG A 259 -13.45 -8.40 -11.33
CA ARG A 259 -12.42 -7.97 -12.27
C ARG A 259 -11.05 -8.57 -11.97
N ASN A 260 -10.75 -8.93 -10.74
CA ASN A 260 -9.51 -9.63 -10.39
C ASN A 260 -9.40 -11.03 -11.02
N ARG A 261 -10.53 -11.62 -11.45
CA ARG A 261 -10.61 -12.97 -12.03
C ARG A 261 -10.48 -12.99 -13.54
N THR A 262 -10.29 -11.83 -14.17
CA THR A 262 -10.20 -11.68 -15.62
C THR A 262 -8.86 -11.06 -15.96
N PHE A 263 -8.04 -11.74 -16.72
CA PHE A 263 -6.75 -11.28 -17.21
C PHE A 263 -6.34 -12.14 -18.41
N ASN A 264 -5.50 -11.62 -19.28
CA ASN A 264 -4.99 -12.33 -20.45
C ASN A 264 -3.46 -12.26 -20.56
N GLN A 265 -2.81 -11.69 -19.55
CA GLN A 265 -1.35 -11.63 -19.43
C GLN A 265 -0.94 -12.12 -18.05
N LEU A 266 0.07 -12.97 -18.02
CA LEU A 266 0.87 -13.29 -16.86
C LEU A 266 2.22 -12.59 -17.00
N HIS A 267 2.63 -11.85 -15.99
CA HIS A 267 3.92 -11.19 -15.94
C HIS A 267 4.72 -11.72 -14.75
N LEU A 268 5.94 -12.17 -15.01
CA LEU A 268 6.88 -12.60 -13.98
C LEU A 268 8.01 -11.58 -13.90
N ALA A 269 8.12 -10.90 -12.77
CA ALA A 269 9.28 -10.11 -12.42
C ALA A 269 10.28 -11.02 -11.70
N LEU A 270 11.41 -11.28 -12.32
CA LEU A 270 12.45 -12.18 -11.82
C LEU A 270 13.70 -11.36 -11.50
N GLY A 271 14.35 -11.73 -10.40
CA GLY A 271 15.70 -11.31 -10.10
C GLY A 271 16.70 -12.21 -10.83
N GLN A 272 17.68 -12.73 -10.10
CA GLN A 272 18.70 -13.60 -10.66
C GLN A 272 18.15 -15.00 -10.90
N VAL A 273 18.51 -15.58 -12.05
CA VAL A 273 18.33 -16.99 -12.39
C VAL A 273 19.71 -17.63 -12.48
N ASN A 274 20.11 -18.42 -11.50
CA ASN A 274 21.47 -18.95 -11.41
C ASN A 274 21.69 -20.17 -12.31
N GLU A 275 20.66 -21.00 -12.47
CA GLU A 275 20.71 -22.24 -13.22
C GLU A 275 19.47 -22.36 -14.12
N PRO A 276 19.54 -23.15 -15.20
CA PRO A 276 18.37 -23.38 -16.05
C PRO A 276 17.20 -23.92 -15.22
N THR A 277 16.06 -23.24 -15.32
CA THR A 277 14.84 -23.62 -14.62
C THR A 277 13.71 -23.84 -15.61
N THR A 278 12.99 -24.91 -15.46
CA THR A 278 11.74 -25.13 -16.20
C THR A 278 10.58 -24.61 -15.36
N LEU A 279 9.86 -23.62 -15.88
CA LEU A 279 8.59 -23.18 -15.32
C LEU A 279 7.48 -23.91 -16.06
N GLN A 280 6.72 -24.71 -15.34
CA GLN A 280 5.45 -25.26 -15.80
C GLN A 280 4.31 -24.38 -15.27
N LEU A 281 3.53 -23.84 -16.20
CA LEU A 281 2.35 -23.05 -15.92
C LEU A 281 1.14 -23.90 -16.24
N THR A 282 0.27 -24.14 -15.28
CA THR A 282 -0.98 -24.89 -15.47
C THR A 282 -2.17 -24.00 -15.14
N LEU A 283 -3.05 -23.84 -16.12
CA LEU A 283 -4.26 -23.02 -16.02
C LEU A 283 -5.49 -23.91 -15.90
N ASN A 284 -6.34 -23.64 -14.89
CA ASN A 284 -7.57 -24.38 -14.65
C ASN A 284 -7.40 -25.91 -14.60
N GLU A 285 -6.22 -26.37 -14.16
CA GLU A 285 -5.84 -27.81 -14.09
C GLU A 285 -5.86 -28.55 -15.45
N GLN A 286 -5.90 -27.83 -16.56
CA GLN A 286 -6.03 -28.39 -17.91
C GLN A 286 -4.93 -27.94 -18.86
N ASP A 287 -4.82 -26.63 -19.08
CA ASP A 287 -3.90 -26.06 -20.07
C ASP A 287 -2.52 -25.88 -19.45
N THR A 288 -1.52 -26.53 -20.02
CA THR A 288 -0.14 -26.46 -19.52
C THR A 288 0.80 -25.85 -20.56
N LEU A 289 1.58 -24.86 -20.12
CA LEU A 289 2.64 -24.23 -20.88
C LEU A 289 3.98 -24.45 -20.17
N LEU A 290 5.00 -24.89 -20.92
CA LEU A 290 6.37 -25.00 -20.41
C LEU A 290 7.21 -23.83 -20.90
N VAL A 291 7.89 -23.17 -19.97
CA VAL A 291 8.76 -22.03 -20.23
C VAL A 291 10.15 -22.32 -19.66
N SER A 292 11.18 -22.17 -20.46
CA SER A 292 12.56 -22.29 -20.01
C SER A 292 13.07 -20.92 -19.54
N LEU A 293 13.41 -20.81 -18.26
CA LEU A 293 14.12 -19.68 -17.69
C LEU A 293 15.62 -19.94 -17.82
N LEU A 294 16.28 -19.11 -18.61
CA LEU A 294 17.72 -19.25 -18.84
C LEU A 294 18.50 -18.50 -17.73
N PRO A 295 19.70 -18.99 -17.38
CA PRO A 295 20.54 -18.31 -16.42
C PRO A 295 20.85 -16.89 -16.86
N ASP A 296 20.61 -15.94 -15.95
CA ASP A 296 20.95 -14.54 -16.12
C ASP A 296 21.21 -13.91 -14.74
N THR A 297 22.23 -13.09 -14.66
CA THR A 297 22.55 -12.31 -13.45
C THR A 297 21.74 -11.02 -13.35
N LEU A 298 21.11 -10.63 -14.45
CA LEU A 298 20.28 -9.42 -14.54
C LEU A 298 18.81 -9.74 -14.33
N ALA A 299 18.08 -8.77 -13.81
CA ALA A 299 16.63 -8.89 -13.65
C ALA A 299 15.94 -9.08 -15.01
N GLN A 300 15.02 -10.02 -15.03
CA GLN A 300 14.22 -10.37 -16.20
C GLN A 300 12.75 -9.99 -15.94
N SER A 301 12.07 -9.62 -17.00
CA SER A 301 10.61 -9.45 -17.01
C SER A 301 10.03 -10.28 -18.15
N LEU A 302 9.28 -11.29 -17.78
CA LEU A 302 8.67 -12.20 -18.73
C LEU A 302 7.17 -11.94 -18.79
N SER A 303 6.65 -11.61 -19.97
CA SER A 303 5.21 -11.45 -20.21
C SER A 303 4.71 -12.59 -21.08
N LEU A 304 3.78 -13.36 -20.55
CA LEU A 304 3.19 -14.53 -21.21
C LEU A 304 1.72 -14.25 -21.52
N PRO A 305 1.31 -14.25 -22.78
CA PRO A 305 -0.09 -14.16 -23.14
C PRO A 305 -0.81 -15.47 -22.77
N LEU A 306 -1.97 -15.34 -22.13
CA LEU A 306 -2.81 -16.45 -21.69
C LEU A 306 -4.07 -16.52 -22.55
N ALA A 307 -3.91 -16.89 -23.82
CA ALA A 307 -5.00 -16.93 -24.81
C ALA A 307 -6.14 -17.90 -24.42
N ALA A 308 -5.85 -18.92 -23.61
CA ALA A 308 -6.85 -19.87 -23.12
C ALA A 308 -7.91 -19.23 -22.21
N LEU A 309 -7.62 -18.07 -21.59
CA LEU A 309 -8.56 -17.36 -20.71
C LEU A 309 -9.61 -16.52 -21.45
N ASP A 310 -9.47 -16.33 -22.74
CA ASP A 310 -10.46 -15.54 -23.51
C ASP A 310 -11.83 -16.22 -23.60
N SER A 311 -11.92 -17.52 -23.32
CA SER A 311 -13.14 -18.32 -23.46
C SER A 311 -13.61 -19.04 -22.20
N THR A 312 -12.78 -19.14 -21.17
CA THR A 312 -13.08 -19.89 -19.95
C THR A 312 -12.97 -19.01 -18.68
N ALA A 313 -13.80 -19.29 -17.68
CA ALA A 313 -13.68 -18.65 -16.39
C ALA A 313 -12.38 -19.07 -15.72
N PHE A 314 -11.68 -18.11 -15.11
CA PHE A 314 -10.50 -18.39 -14.31
C PHE A 314 -10.87 -19.11 -13.01
N GLU A 315 -10.32 -20.30 -12.80
CA GLU A 315 -10.49 -21.11 -11.60
C GLU A 315 -9.19 -21.24 -10.81
N SER A 316 -8.06 -21.50 -11.47
CA SER A 316 -6.76 -21.59 -10.82
C SER A 316 -5.61 -21.35 -11.81
N LEU A 317 -4.49 -20.86 -11.29
CA LEU A 317 -3.20 -20.79 -11.96
C LEU A 317 -2.17 -21.42 -11.03
N GLU A 318 -1.45 -22.41 -11.52
CA GLU A 318 -0.35 -23.05 -10.83
C GLU A 318 0.95 -22.78 -11.58
N LEU A 319 1.98 -22.37 -10.83
CA LEU A 319 3.33 -22.14 -11.30
C LEU A 319 4.24 -23.13 -10.58
N GLN A 320 4.78 -24.10 -11.30
CA GLN A 320 5.72 -25.09 -10.79
C GLN A 320 7.11 -24.80 -11.32
N PHE A 321 8.08 -24.69 -10.43
CA PHE A 321 9.48 -24.44 -10.75
C PHE A 321 10.28 -25.71 -10.55
N ASP A 322 10.94 -26.18 -11.62
CA ASP A 322 11.78 -27.36 -11.63
C ASP A 322 13.19 -27.01 -12.13
N GLY A 323 14.21 -27.46 -11.42
CA GLY A 323 15.61 -27.10 -11.66
C GLY A 323 16.08 -25.97 -10.76
N GLY A 324 16.78 -24.97 -11.28
CA GLY A 324 17.37 -23.87 -10.51
C GLY A 324 16.41 -23.14 -9.58
N TYR A 325 16.96 -22.30 -8.74
CA TYR A 325 16.21 -21.59 -7.70
C TYR A 325 16.13 -20.09 -8.05
N PRO A 326 15.22 -19.66 -8.96
CA PRO A 326 15.14 -18.29 -9.40
C PRO A 326 14.65 -17.38 -8.27
N GLU A 327 15.17 -16.15 -8.22
CA GLU A 327 14.60 -15.08 -7.43
C GLU A 327 13.32 -14.59 -8.11
N ILE A 328 12.17 -14.67 -7.43
CA ILE A 328 10.87 -14.24 -7.95
C ILE A 328 10.46 -12.98 -7.20
N ASP A 329 10.53 -11.84 -7.89
CA ASP A 329 10.26 -10.53 -7.30
C ASP A 329 8.76 -10.19 -7.30
N GLY A 330 8.00 -10.75 -8.23
CA GLY A 330 6.55 -10.51 -8.33
C GLY A 330 5.88 -11.30 -9.44
N ILE A 331 4.60 -11.54 -9.25
CA ILE A 331 3.73 -12.23 -10.21
C ILE A 331 2.59 -11.30 -10.56
N GLY A 332 2.52 -10.86 -11.80
CA GLY A 332 1.53 -9.93 -12.30
C GLY A 332 0.46 -10.60 -13.14
N MET A 333 -0.79 -10.22 -12.95
CA MET A 333 -1.92 -10.72 -13.76
C MET A 333 -2.81 -9.54 -14.13
N TRP A 334 -2.97 -9.29 -15.45
CA TRP A 334 -3.80 -8.19 -15.96
C TRP A 334 -4.19 -8.39 -17.42
N THR A 335 -5.08 -7.54 -17.91
CA THR A 335 -5.38 -7.43 -19.35
C THR A 335 -4.36 -6.52 -20.04
N ASP A 336 -4.03 -6.80 -21.28
CA ASP A 336 -3.04 -6.05 -22.07
C ASP A 336 -3.45 -4.60 -22.41
N SER A 337 -4.64 -4.21 -21.99
CA SER A 337 -5.21 -2.87 -22.22
C SER A 337 -6.00 -2.37 -21.01
N GLY A 338 -6.32 -1.08 -21.00
CA GLY A 338 -7.03 -0.41 -19.89
C GLY A 338 -6.08 0.03 -18.78
N ILE A 339 -6.54 0.00 -17.53
CA ILE A 339 -5.77 0.42 -16.36
C ILE A 339 -5.53 -0.73 -15.39
N VAL A 340 -4.33 -0.77 -14.82
CA VAL A 340 -3.90 -1.70 -13.78
C VAL A 340 -3.39 -0.92 -12.58
N VAL A 341 -3.95 -1.16 -11.40
CA VAL A 341 -3.48 -0.54 -10.16
C VAL A 341 -2.85 -1.61 -9.28
N HIS A 342 -1.57 -1.47 -9.00
CA HIS A 342 -0.80 -2.43 -8.23
C HIS A 342 -0.82 -2.11 -6.74
N ASN A 343 -1.03 -3.11 -5.90
CA ASN A 343 -0.86 -3.02 -4.45
C ASN A 343 0.55 -3.48 -4.08
N LEU A 344 1.42 -2.52 -3.73
CA LEU A 344 2.83 -2.76 -3.42
C LEU A 344 3.08 -2.47 -1.94
N ALA A 345 2.45 -3.29 -1.09
CA ALA A 345 2.46 -3.12 0.35
C ALA A 345 3.79 -3.60 0.98
N MET A 346 4.36 -2.77 1.82
CA MET A 346 5.61 -2.99 2.56
C MET A 346 5.36 -2.80 4.05
N ARG A 347 4.81 -3.83 4.72
CA ARG A 347 4.46 -3.76 6.15
C ARG A 347 5.63 -3.27 6.99
N GLY A 348 5.40 -2.27 7.85
CA GLY A 348 6.40 -1.70 8.75
C GLY A 348 7.39 -0.74 8.08
N SER A 349 7.29 -0.53 6.76
CA SER A 349 8.18 0.39 6.04
C SER A 349 7.82 1.85 6.31
N SER A 350 8.85 2.68 6.42
CA SER A 350 8.74 4.14 6.45
C SER A 350 8.78 4.78 5.05
N GLY A 351 8.87 3.97 3.99
CA GLY A 351 8.94 4.47 2.60
C GLY A 351 10.33 4.98 2.18
N THR A 352 11.37 4.67 2.95
CA THR A 352 12.75 5.11 2.66
C THR A 352 13.64 4.01 2.05
N VAL A 353 13.03 2.89 1.66
CA VAL A 353 13.74 1.69 1.21
C VAL A 353 14.26 1.76 -0.23
N PHE A 354 13.61 2.53 -1.10
CA PHE A 354 13.83 2.45 -2.56
C PHE A 354 15.27 2.81 -2.98
N ARG A 355 15.89 3.75 -2.28
CA ARG A 355 17.29 4.14 -2.51
C ARG A 355 18.31 3.05 -2.14
N GLN A 356 17.87 2.04 -1.40
CA GLN A 356 18.68 0.91 -0.95
C GLN A 356 18.53 -0.31 -1.86
N LEU A 357 17.64 -0.24 -2.86
CA LEU A 357 17.46 -1.30 -3.85
C LEU A 357 18.53 -1.19 -4.95
N ASP A 358 18.86 -2.33 -5.55
CA ASP A 358 19.67 -2.33 -6.75
C ASP A 358 18.99 -1.51 -7.85
N ARG A 359 19.64 -0.41 -8.26
CA ARG A 359 19.05 0.56 -9.17
C ARG A 359 18.83 -0.03 -10.57
N GLU A 360 19.72 -0.91 -11.03
CA GLU A 360 19.60 -1.50 -12.36
C GLU A 360 18.41 -2.45 -12.42
N GLN A 361 18.29 -3.36 -11.45
CA GLN A 361 17.14 -4.27 -11.36
C GLN A 361 15.82 -3.49 -11.26
N PHE A 362 15.76 -2.52 -10.35
CA PHE A 362 14.56 -1.71 -10.13
C PHE A 362 14.15 -0.94 -11.40
N SER A 363 15.12 -0.34 -12.09
CA SER A 363 14.89 0.36 -13.35
C SER A 363 14.41 -0.55 -14.47
N ARG A 364 14.99 -1.76 -14.60
CA ARG A 364 14.59 -2.74 -15.62
C ARG A 364 13.15 -3.19 -15.43
N GLN A 365 12.76 -3.48 -14.20
CA GLN A 365 11.40 -3.93 -13.89
C GLN A 365 10.35 -2.81 -14.04
N LEU A 366 10.68 -1.58 -13.65
CA LEU A 366 9.84 -0.41 -13.92
C LEU A 366 9.68 -0.16 -15.42
N GLY A 367 10.76 -0.31 -16.19
CA GLY A 367 10.76 -0.13 -17.64
C GLY A 367 10.00 -1.22 -18.42
N ALA A 368 9.71 -2.37 -17.78
CA ALA A 368 8.96 -3.46 -18.39
C ALA A 368 7.44 -3.21 -18.46
N ILE A 369 6.94 -2.20 -17.76
CA ILE A 369 5.53 -1.81 -17.70
C ILE A 369 5.37 -0.33 -17.99
N ARG A 370 4.22 0.06 -18.54
CA ARG A 370 3.89 1.45 -18.83
C ARG A 370 3.36 2.14 -17.57
N THR A 371 4.26 2.59 -16.70
CA THR A 371 3.88 3.32 -15.49
C THR A 371 3.50 4.76 -15.82
N GLU A 372 2.30 5.18 -15.43
CA GLU A 372 1.77 6.52 -15.68
C GLU A 372 1.39 7.28 -14.39
N LEU A 373 1.44 6.61 -13.22
CA LEU A 373 1.22 7.23 -11.92
C LEU A 373 1.93 6.42 -10.83
N VAL A 374 2.57 7.12 -9.89
CA VAL A 374 3.10 6.53 -8.65
C VAL A 374 2.42 7.17 -7.45
N MET A 375 1.93 6.36 -6.52
CA MET A 375 1.40 6.80 -5.22
C MET A 375 2.29 6.24 -4.11
N LEU A 376 2.68 7.09 -3.16
CA LEU A 376 3.57 6.76 -2.04
C LEU A 376 2.83 7.05 -0.73
N GLN A 377 2.26 6.03 -0.09
CA GLN A 377 1.46 6.14 1.13
C GLN A 377 2.25 5.67 2.36
N TYR A 378 2.85 6.62 3.07
CA TYR A 378 3.74 6.34 4.19
C TYR A 378 3.64 7.39 5.30
N GLY A 379 4.38 7.16 6.38
CA GLY A 379 4.55 8.09 7.50
C GLY A 379 4.13 7.48 8.84
N GLY A 380 3.08 6.66 8.88
CA GLY A 380 2.55 6.09 10.11
C GLY A 380 3.61 5.34 10.93
N ASN A 381 4.42 4.50 10.28
CA ASN A 381 5.49 3.74 10.95
C ASN A 381 6.64 4.61 11.47
N THR A 382 6.71 5.88 11.08
CA THR A 382 7.75 6.80 11.56
C THR A 382 7.30 7.59 12.79
N VAL A 383 6.00 7.88 12.90
CA VAL A 383 5.43 8.72 13.98
C VAL A 383 5.90 8.34 15.37
N PRO A 384 5.91 7.06 15.81
CA PRO A 384 6.33 6.70 17.17
C PRO A 384 7.80 6.99 17.49
N TYR A 385 8.63 7.20 16.48
CA TYR A 385 10.09 7.40 16.60
C TYR A 385 10.51 8.85 16.39
N ILE A 386 9.57 9.75 16.13
CA ILE A 386 9.84 11.17 16.01
C ILE A 386 9.76 11.82 17.39
N GLU A 387 10.82 12.51 17.78
CA GLU A 387 10.90 13.21 19.05
C GLU A 387 10.50 14.68 18.90
N ASP A 388 10.90 15.30 17.79
CA ASP A 388 10.77 16.74 17.54
C ASP A 388 10.61 17.06 16.04
N VAL A 389 10.47 18.34 15.75
CA VAL A 389 10.34 18.86 14.37
C VAL A 389 11.60 18.57 13.54
N GLU A 390 12.78 18.62 14.14
CA GLU A 390 14.05 18.40 13.43
C GLU A 390 14.18 16.95 12.96
N SER A 391 13.83 15.98 13.80
CA SER A 391 13.80 14.56 13.44
C SER A 391 12.78 14.28 12.33
N ALA A 392 11.60 14.94 12.38
CA ALA A 392 10.62 14.85 11.29
C ALA A 392 11.14 15.46 9.98
N GLN A 393 11.82 16.60 10.03
CA GLN A 393 12.45 17.21 8.86
C GLN A 393 13.56 16.33 8.28
N ARG A 394 14.34 15.66 9.11
CA ARG A 394 15.33 14.67 8.69
C ARG A 394 14.68 13.52 7.93
N TYR A 395 13.56 12.99 8.44
CA TYR A 395 12.76 12.00 7.74
C TYR A 395 12.24 12.54 6.38
N GLY A 396 11.74 13.78 6.34
CA GLY A 396 11.31 14.46 5.10
C GLY A 396 12.42 14.54 4.05
N ARG A 397 13.67 14.84 4.47
CA ARG A 397 14.83 14.83 3.55
C ARG A 397 15.11 13.43 2.99
N TRP A 398 15.04 12.39 3.80
CA TRP A 398 15.17 11.02 3.32
C TRP A 398 14.07 10.67 2.33
N PHE A 399 12.83 11.07 2.61
CA PHE A 399 11.70 10.83 1.72
C PHE A 399 11.83 11.60 0.39
N THR A 400 12.34 12.82 0.42
CA THR A 400 12.73 13.60 -0.77
C THR A 400 13.62 12.78 -1.71
N SER A 401 14.60 12.06 -1.17
CA SER A 401 15.50 11.25 -1.98
C SER A 401 14.78 10.10 -2.69
N GLN A 402 13.68 9.58 -2.13
CA GLN A 402 12.85 8.55 -2.77
C GLN A 402 12.03 9.16 -3.91
N ILE A 403 11.39 10.31 -3.71
CA ILE A 403 10.67 11.03 -4.76
C ILE A 403 11.57 11.28 -5.95
N ARG A 404 12.75 11.83 -5.73
CA ARG A 404 13.76 12.09 -6.78
C ARG A 404 14.23 10.83 -7.51
N LEU A 405 14.32 9.71 -6.80
CA LEU A 405 14.63 8.42 -7.44
C LEU A 405 13.55 8.04 -8.44
N PHE A 406 12.27 8.07 -8.05
CA PHE A 406 11.16 7.75 -8.96
C PHE A 406 11.13 8.72 -10.15
N GLN A 407 11.29 10.02 -9.94
CA GLN A 407 11.37 11.02 -11.01
C GLN A 407 12.51 10.74 -11.99
N SER A 408 13.66 10.29 -11.49
CA SER A 408 14.81 9.95 -12.33
C SER A 408 14.62 8.65 -13.13
N LEU A 409 13.82 7.72 -12.64
CA LEU A 409 13.54 6.44 -13.29
C LEU A 409 12.31 6.51 -14.20
N LEU A 410 11.36 7.40 -13.89
CA LEU A 410 10.08 7.59 -14.57
C LEU A 410 9.86 9.08 -14.88
N PRO A 411 10.65 9.68 -15.80
CA PRO A 411 10.53 11.09 -16.12
C PRO A 411 9.14 11.46 -16.61
N GLY A 412 8.55 12.52 -16.05
CA GLY A 412 7.22 13.03 -16.41
C GLY A 412 6.03 12.26 -15.83
N VAL A 413 6.27 11.17 -15.11
CA VAL A 413 5.22 10.44 -14.39
C VAL A 413 4.89 11.17 -13.09
N PRO A 414 3.60 11.52 -12.84
CA PRO A 414 3.20 12.17 -11.61
C PRO A 414 3.41 11.29 -10.39
N ILE A 415 3.74 11.93 -9.27
CA ILE A 415 3.86 11.28 -7.97
C ILE A 415 2.86 11.91 -7.03
N ILE A 416 2.04 11.08 -6.37
CA ILE A 416 1.16 11.51 -5.28
C ILE A 416 1.70 10.93 -3.97
N VAL A 417 2.14 11.79 -3.08
CA VAL A 417 2.48 11.41 -1.71
C VAL A 417 1.21 11.45 -0.87
N ILE A 418 0.90 10.35 -0.23
CA ILE A 418 -0.24 10.22 0.69
C ILE A 418 0.35 10.18 2.10
N GLY A 419 0.00 11.18 2.91
CA GLY A 419 0.50 11.32 4.27
C GLY A 419 -0.01 10.25 5.23
N PRO A 420 0.43 10.26 6.51
CA PRO A 420 -0.07 9.34 7.52
C PRO A 420 -1.54 9.63 7.83
N SER A 421 -2.31 8.56 8.10
CA SER A 421 -3.63 8.66 8.73
C SER A 421 -3.49 9.15 10.17
N ASP A 422 -4.59 9.64 10.77
CA ASP A 422 -4.60 9.76 12.23
C ASP A 422 -4.30 8.39 12.86
N MET A 423 -3.61 8.41 13.97
CA MET A 423 -3.34 7.25 14.80
C MET A 423 -3.26 7.68 16.27
N ALA A 424 -3.77 6.84 17.16
CA ALA A 424 -3.88 7.21 18.55
C ALA A 424 -3.14 6.24 19.46
N ARG A 425 -2.61 6.79 20.56
CA ARG A 425 -2.01 6.05 21.65
C ARG A 425 -2.77 6.29 22.94
N LYS A 426 -2.58 5.39 23.90
CA LYS A 426 -3.21 5.52 25.21
C LYS A 426 -2.47 6.54 26.04
N GLU A 427 -3.18 7.62 26.43
CA GLU A 427 -2.73 8.60 27.42
C GLU A 427 -3.68 8.57 28.63
N GLY A 428 -3.19 8.04 29.75
CA GLY A 428 -4.02 7.81 30.93
C GLY A 428 -5.19 6.87 30.63
N ILE A 429 -6.41 7.40 30.60
CA ILE A 429 -7.64 6.64 30.31
C ILE A 429 -8.20 6.93 28.90
N ARG A 430 -7.57 7.82 28.13
CA ARG A 430 -8.04 8.24 26.80
C ARG A 430 -7.11 7.71 25.72
N MET A 431 -7.67 7.61 24.52
CA MET A 431 -6.92 7.42 23.28
C MET A 431 -6.77 8.80 22.64
N GLU A 432 -5.54 9.25 22.48
CA GLU A 432 -5.21 10.58 21.95
C GLU A 432 -4.30 10.42 20.73
N THR A 433 -4.45 11.31 19.75
CA THR A 433 -3.59 11.36 18.57
C THR A 433 -2.13 11.47 18.99
N TYR A 434 -1.24 10.78 18.31
CA TYR A 434 0.20 10.91 18.54
C TYR A 434 0.64 12.38 18.36
N PRO A 435 1.25 13.03 19.36
CA PRO A 435 1.64 14.45 19.28
C PRO A 435 2.56 14.77 18.11
N GLN A 436 3.38 13.80 17.69
CA GLN A 436 4.37 13.97 16.62
C GLN A 436 3.79 13.72 15.20
N LEU A 437 2.53 13.30 15.11
CA LEU A 437 1.92 12.94 13.82
C LEU A 437 1.93 14.11 12.84
N THR A 438 1.57 15.31 13.32
CA THR A 438 1.56 16.52 12.50
C THR A 438 2.95 16.90 12.01
N TYR A 439 4.01 16.65 12.78
CA TYR A 439 5.39 16.90 12.35
C TYR A 439 5.77 16.01 11.16
N VAL A 440 5.40 14.71 11.22
CA VAL A 440 5.65 13.76 10.12
C VAL A 440 4.83 14.13 8.89
N ARG A 441 3.54 14.44 9.08
CA ARG A 441 2.63 14.90 8.02
C ARG A 441 3.22 16.11 7.28
N ASP A 442 3.61 17.14 8.03
CA ASP A 442 4.11 18.40 7.47
C ASP A 442 5.46 18.21 6.77
N ALA A 443 6.33 17.34 7.32
CA ALA A 443 7.61 17.00 6.68
C ALA A 443 7.41 16.28 5.34
N LEU A 444 6.47 15.33 5.24
CA LEU A 444 6.13 14.65 4.00
C LEU A 444 5.48 15.60 2.99
N LYS A 445 4.59 16.47 3.45
CA LYS A 445 3.96 17.51 2.62
C LYS A 445 5.02 18.44 2.03
N ALA A 446 5.93 18.94 2.87
CA ALA A 446 7.04 19.78 2.42
C ALA A 446 7.94 19.05 1.42
N ALA A 447 8.27 17.77 1.66
CA ALA A 447 9.06 16.96 0.75
C ALA A 447 8.38 16.78 -0.62
N ALA A 448 7.06 16.56 -0.65
CA ALA A 448 6.31 16.46 -1.90
C ALA A 448 6.33 17.79 -2.68
N LEU A 449 5.93 18.89 -2.02
CA LEU A 449 5.80 20.20 -2.68
C LEU A 449 7.12 20.76 -3.17
N ALA A 450 8.23 20.51 -2.46
CA ALA A 450 9.55 20.93 -2.88
C ALA A 450 10.15 20.11 -4.04
N ASN A 451 9.48 19.03 -4.47
CA ASN A 451 9.96 18.14 -5.53
C ASN A 451 8.89 17.87 -6.58
N ASP A 452 8.06 18.85 -6.90
CA ASP A 452 7.05 18.77 -7.98
C ASP A 452 6.17 17.50 -7.90
N ALA A 453 5.88 17.06 -6.67
CA ALA A 453 4.95 15.98 -6.39
C ALA A 453 3.67 16.51 -5.74
N LEU A 454 2.58 15.81 -5.96
CA LEU A 454 1.30 16.09 -5.33
C LEU A 454 1.28 15.52 -3.91
N TYR A 455 0.52 16.15 -3.02
CA TYR A 455 0.29 15.66 -1.68
C TYR A 455 -1.21 15.49 -1.41
N TRP A 456 -1.60 14.37 -0.80
CA TRP A 456 -2.95 14.12 -0.32
C TRP A 456 -2.92 13.91 1.20
N ASP A 457 -3.69 14.73 1.92
CA ASP A 457 -3.67 14.80 3.38
C ASP A 457 -4.72 13.87 3.99
N ILE A 458 -4.38 12.58 4.14
CA ILE A 458 -5.31 11.60 4.69
C ILE A 458 -5.70 11.90 6.14
N PHE A 459 -4.83 12.57 6.92
CA PHE A 459 -5.13 12.99 8.29
C PHE A 459 -6.29 14.00 8.31
N GLU A 460 -6.21 15.04 7.49
CA GLU A 460 -7.28 16.04 7.38
C GLU A 460 -8.56 15.44 6.79
N VAL A 461 -8.43 14.59 5.78
CA VAL A 461 -9.58 13.88 5.16
C VAL A 461 -10.34 13.01 6.15
N MET A 462 -9.67 12.45 7.16
CA MET A 462 -10.30 11.68 8.23
C MET A 462 -11.04 12.55 9.25
N GLY A 463 -10.74 13.84 9.32
CA GLY A 463 -11.26 14.77 10.33
C GLY A 463 -10.20 15.31 11.30
N GLY A 464 -8.91 15.11 11.01
CA GLY A 464 -7.80 15.64 11.80
C GLY A 464 -7.60 14.93 13.15
N GLU A 465 -7.14 15.68 14.14
CA GLU A 465 -6.86 15.18 15.48
C GLU A 465 -8.08 14.54 16.14
N GLY A 466 -7.89 13.34 16.72
CA GLY A 466 -8.94 12.55 17.38
C GLY A 466 -9.84 11.76 16.41
N SER A 467 -9.66 11.91 15.11
CA SER A 467 -10.48 11.22 14.12
C SER A 467 -10.33 9.70 14.19
N MET A 468 -9.15 9.17 14.49
CA MET A 468 -8.95 7.73 14.66
C MET A 468 -9.82 7.16 15.77
N ALA A 469 -9.88 7.83 16.92
CA ALA A 469 -10.73 7.40 18.03
C ALA A 469 -12.22 7.46 17.68
N ALA A 470 -12.64 8.49 16.94
CA ALA A 470 -14.01 8.61 16.43
C ALA A 470 -14.34 7.50 15.41
N TRP A 471 -13.41 7.16 14.53
CA TRP A 471 -13.57 6.10 13.55
C TRP A 471 -13.67 4.70 14.17
N VAL A 472 -12.95 4.45 15.28
CA VAL A 472 -13.10 3.21 16.06
C VAL A 472 -14.51 3.10 16.64
N GLN A 473 -15.10 4.21 17.09
CA GLN A 473 -16.41 4.27 17.73
C GLN A 473 -17.57 4.39 16.73
N SER A 474 -17.30 4.61 15.45
CA SER A 474 -18.35 4.72 14.43
C SER A 474 -19.12 3.41 14.23
N ASN A 475 -20.30 3.50 13.63
CA ASN A 475 -21.13 2.33 13.33
C ASN A 475 -21.52 2.29 11.84
N PRO A 476 -20.96 1.38 11.01
CA PRO A 476 -19.96 0.35 11.39
C PRO A 476 -18.61 1.00 11.74
N PRO A 477 -17.76 0.34 12.54
CA PRO A 477 -16.43 0.83 12.84
C PRO A 477 -15.59 1.01 11.57
N LEU A 478 -15.00 2.20 11.39
CA LEU A 478 -14.13 2.52 10.27
C LEU A 478 -12.65 2.28 10.58
N ALA A 479 -12.29 2.26 11.86
CA ALA A 479 -10.95 1.91 12.32
C ALA A 479 -10.99 0.71 13.28
N SER A 480 -9.88 -0.01 13.34
CA SER A 480 -9.69 -1.17 14.20
C SER A 480 -9.44 -0.76 15.65
N SER A 481 -9.65 -1.67 16.59
CA SER A 481 -9.45 -1.42 18.02
C SER A 481 -8.00 -1.16 18.43
N ASP A 482 -7.05 -1.33 17.51
CA ASP A 482 -5.65 -0.94 17.69
C ASP A 482 -5.41 0.57 17.55
N HIS A 483 -6.42 1.32 17.09
CA HIS A 483 -6.36 2.76 16.83
C HIS A 483 -5.27 3.20 15.83
N ILE A 484 -4.91 2.30 14.90
CA ILE A 484 -3.90 2.54 13.87
C ILE A 484 -4.44 2.16 12.49
N HIS A 485 -5.01 0.96 12.36
CA HIS A 485 -5.39 0.41 11.06
C HIS A 485 -6.89 0.59 10.76
N PHE A 486 -7.21 0.75 9.49
CA PHE A 486 -8.59 0.79 9.04
C PHE A 486 -9.24 -0.60 9.07
N THR A 487 -10.54 -0.64 9.36
CA THR A 487 -11.38 -1.79 9.03
C THR A 487 -11.59 -1.88 7.51
N PRO A 488 -12.15 -2.97 6.98
CA PRO A 488 -12.55 -3.02 5.57
C PRO A 488 -13.49 -1.88 5.15
N ALA A 489 -14.38 -1.43 6.06
CA ALA A 489 -15.29 -0.32 5.81
C ALA A 489 -14.52 1.02 5.72
N GLY A 490 -13.59 1.27 6.66
CA GLY A 490 -12.75 2.47 6.64
C GLY A 490 -11.81 2.50 5.45
N ALA A 491 -11.17 1.37 5.11
CA ALA A 491 -10.32 1.28 3.94
C ALA A 491 -11.08 1.58 2.64
N LYS A 492 -12.33 1.10 2.52
CA LYS A 492 -13.22 1.44 1.41
C LYS A 492 -13.54 2.93 1.39
N GLN A 493 -13.82 3.53 2.55
CA GLN A 493 -14.09 4.97 2.68
C GLN A 493 -12.89 5.80 2.21
N ILE A 494 -11.68 5.48 2.67
CA ILE A 494 -10.45 6.15 2.24
C ILE A 494 -10.23 6.01 0.73
N ALA A 495 -10.42 4.81 0.18
CA ALA A 495 -10.28 4.60 -1.27
C ALA A 495 -11.28 5.45 -2.07
N GLU A 496 -12.51 5.59 -1.60
CA GLU A 496 -13.53 6.41 -2.25
C GLU A 496 -13.21 7.90 -2.17
N LEU A 497 -12.73 8.40 -1.03
CA LEU A 497 -12.31 9.79 -0.86
C LEU A 497 -11.11 10.14 -1.75
N LEU A 498 -10.10 9.25 -1.83
CA LEU A 498 -8.96 9.43 -2.76
C LEU A 498 -9.42 9.42 -4.23
N ARG A 499 -10.35 8.52 -4.57
CA ARG A 499 -10.94 8.48 -5.91
C ARG A 499 -11.66 9.78 -6.26
N GLN A 500 -12.42 10.34 -5.32
CA GLN A 500 -13.13 11.62 -5.50
C GLN A 500 -12.16 12.77 -5.69
N SER A 501 -11.08 12.84 -4.92
CA SER A 501 -10.02 13.85 -5.08
C SER A 501 -9.43 13.82 -6.50
N ILE A 502 -9.05 12.64 -6.98
CA ILE A 502 -8.46 12.48 -8.32
C ILE A 502 -9.52 12.73 -9.42
N GLN A 503 -10.79 12.37 -9.17
CA GLN A 503 -11.89 12.62 -10.10
C GLN A 503 -12.20 14.13 -10.23
N ALA A 504 -12.07 14.89 -9.15
CA ALA A 504 -12.25 16.34 -9.20
C ALA A 504 -11.19 16.99 -10.11
N GLU A 505 -9.92 16.60 -9.96
CA GLU A 505 -8.82 17.07 -10.82
C GLU A 505 -9.01 16.64 -12.29
N TRP A 506 -9.45 15.39 -12.52
CA TRP A 506 -9.83 14.93 -13.85
C TRP A 506 -10.89 15.82 -14.49
N THR A 507 -11.93 16.20 -13.76
CA THR A 507 -13.01 17.05 -14.27
C THR A 507 -12.51 18.46 -14.59
N LEU A 508 -11.66 19.05 -13.75
CA LEU A 508 -11.02 20.34 -14.02
C LEU A 508 -10.14 20.27 -15.27
N TRP A 509 -9.34 19.23 -15.41
CA TRP A 509 -8.50 19.02 -16.59
C TRP A 509 -9.35 18.91 -17.87
N GLN A 510 -10.45 18.13 -17.86
CA GLN A 510 -11.34 17.99 -19.00
C GLN A 510 -11.96 19.34 -19.43
N ASN A 511 -12.40 20.15 -18.46
CA ASN A 511 -12.97 21.49 -18.73
C ASN A 511 -11.92 22.39 -19.39
N THR A 512 -10.69 22.40 -18.89
CA THR A 512 -9.59 23.17 -19.47
C THR A 512 -9.28 22.75 -20.91
N GLN A 513 -9.28 21.43 -21.20
CA GLN A 513 -9.07 20.94 -22.58
C GLN A 513 -10.20 21.34 -23.53
N ALA A 514 -11.46 21.33 -23.05
CA ALA A 514 -12.62 21.75 -23.84
C ALA A 514 -12.55 23.25 -24.17
N GLU A 515 -12.19 24.11 -23.22
CA GLU A 515 -12.02 25.55 -23.42
C GLU A 515 -10.90 25.85 -24.43
N GLN A 516 -9.75 25.18 -24.33
CA GLN A 516 -8.64 25.32 -25.28
C GLN A 516 -9.05 24.92 -26.71
N THR A 517 -9.86 23.86 -26.85
CA THR A 517 -10.37 23.42 -28.13
C THR A 517 -11.32 24.46 -28.75
N LEU A 518 -12.17 25.09 -27.95
CA LEU A 518 -13.10 26.14 -28.42
C LEU A 518 -12.36 27.42 -28.86
N VAL A 519 -11.29 27.81 -28.15
CA VAL A 519 -10.49 29.00 -28.49
C VAL A 519 -9.72 28.82 -29.79
N HIS A 520 -9.37 27.58 -30.17
CA HIS A 520 -8.59 27.24 -31.36
C HIS A 520 -9.44 26.67 -32.49
N ALA A 521 -10.77 26.63 -32.35
CA ALA A 521 -11.66 26.29 -33.44
C ALA A 521 -11.62 27.41 -34.51
N PRO A 522 -11.41 27.07 -35.82
CA PRO A 522 -11.22 28.06 -36.88
C PRO A 522 -12.46 28.91 -37.15
#